data_4775760a96f96186e220e1f955ec1c25
#
_entry.id   4775760a96f96186e220e1f955ec1c25
#
_cell.length_a   1.000
_cell.length_b   1.000
_cell.length_c   1.000
_cell.angle_alpha   90.00
_cell.angle_beta   90.00
_cell.angle_gamma   90.00
#
_symmetry.space_group_name_H-M   'P 1'
#
loop_
_entity.id
_entity.type
_entity.pdbx_description
1 polymer ?
#
loop_
_entity_poly.entity_id
_entity_poly.type
_entity_poly.pdbx_seq_one_letter_code
_entity_poly.pdbx_strand_id
1 'polypeptide(L)'
;VGNCLESGERMGIYFFEKGAVCRPSKVIYDRAGSSISQVKPGDFDWEKIFEGADWFHWTGITPAISQGAASVCLEAVKAASKMGVRISCDLNYRQNLWKWGKSAGEVMPELVSYSDVIIGNEEDAEKVFGIKGEGCEAEGLTLMRMFPKAKKIAITQRESLNADHNLWSAVLYDGSRLFVSRKYDITDIVDRVGGGDSFAAGLIYGILNYGDDAAALEFAVAASCLKHTIEGDFNRVTVREVESLMGGNATGRISR
;
A
#
# COMPACT_ATOMS: atom_id res chain seq x y z
N VAL A 1 -8.24 -13.08 -14.75
CA VAL A 1 -8.15 -13.48 -13.33
C VAL A 1 -7.92 -14.98 -13.30
N GLY A 2 -6.65 -15.39 -13.41
CA GLY A 2 -6.36 -16.79 -13.70
C GLY A 2 -6.26 -17.73 -12.50
N ASN A 3 -5.91 -17.25 -11.31
CA ASN A 3 -5.57 -18.09 -10.16
C ASN A 3 -6.35 -17.64 -8.91
N CYS A 4 -7.62 -18.00 -8.85
CA CYS A 4 -8.48 -17.76 -7.69
C CYS A 4 -8.75 -19.09 -6.99
N LEU A 5 -8.42 -19.20 -5.70
CA LEU A 5 -8.80 -20.33 -4.87
C LEU A 5 -10.18 -20.06 -4.27
N GLU A 6 -11.17 -20.84 -4.67
CA GLU A 6 -12.47 -20.83 -4.03
C GLU A 6 -12.47 -21.81 -2.86
N SER A 7 -12.44 -21.28 -1.65
CA SER A 7 -12.32 -22.06 -0.42
C SER A 7 -12.93 -21.33 0.77
N GLY A 8 -13.24 -22.07 1.85
CA GLY A 8 -13.79 -21.54 3.09
C GLY A 8 -15.28 -21.26 3.03
N GLU A 9 -15.84 -20.79 4.14
CA GLU A 9 -17.28 -20.65 4.34
C GLU A 9 -17.82 -19.25 4.05
N ARG A 10 -16.96 -18.19 4.20
CA ARG A 10 -17.39 -16.81 4.02
C ARG A 10 -16.27 -15.88 3.59
N MET A 11 -16.63 -14.82 2.95
CA MET A 11 -15.74 -13.69 2.68
C MET A 11 -15.62 -12.79 3.92
N GLY A 12 -14.44 -12.23 4.16
CA GLY A 12 -14.27 -11.16 5.15
C GLY A 12 -14.93 -9.87 4.67
N ILE A 13 -15.54 -9.15 5.59
CA ILE A 13 -16.19 -7.86 5.33
C ILE A 13 -15.64 -6.80 6.27
N TYR A 14 -15.81 -5.54 5.89
CA TYR A 14 -15.70 -4.42 6.80
C TYR A 14 -16.87 -3.47 6.59
N PHE A 15 -17.22 -2.75 7.65
CA PHE A 15 -18.23 -1.71 7.61
C PHE A 15 -17.55 -0.37 7.79
N PHE A 16 -17.81 0.55 6.89
CA PHE A 16 -17.23 1.89 6.93
C PHE A 16 -18.32 2.92 7.20
N GLU A 17 -18.20 3.63 8.32
CA GLU A 17 -18.99 4.81 8.61
C GLU A 17 -18.20 6.05 8.23
N LYS A 18 -18.67 6.76 7.20
CA LYS A 18 -18.00 7.96 6.72
C LYS A 18 -18.12 9.09 7.74
N GLY A 19 -17.00 9.70 8.08
CA GLY A 19 -16.94 10.93 8.85
C GLY A 19 -17.27 12.16 8.00
N ALA A 20 -17.49 13.27 8.67
CA ALA A 20 -17.69 14.58 8.05
C ALA A 20 -17.23 15.69 8.98
N VAL A 21 -16.57 16.69 8.47
CA VAL A 21 -16.08 17.85 9.23
C VAL A 21 -15.25 17.41 10.45
N CYS A 22 -15.76 17.58 11.67
CA CYS A 22 -15.09 17.19 12.91
C CYS A 22 -15.41 15.75 13.39
N ARG A 23 -16.33 15.05 12.73
CA ARG A 23 -16.68 13.67 13.09
C ARG A 23 -15.77 12.68 12.35
N PRO A 24 -14.96 11.87 13.08
CA PRO A 24 -14.05 10.92 12.44
C PRO A 24 -14.82 9.79 11.76
N SER A 25 -14.23 9.24 10.69
CA SER A 25 -14.68 7.98 10.09
C SER A 25 -14.40 6.81 11.02
N LYS A 26 -15.23 5.76 10.96
CA LYS A 26 -15.05 4.51 11.70
C LYS A 26 -15.03 3.32 10.76
N VAL A 27 -14.16 2.36 11.07
CA VAL A 27 -14.09 1.09 10.37
C VAL A 27 -14.31 -0.04 11.38
N ILE A 28 -15.22 -0.94 11.07
CA ILE A 28 -15.48 -2.16 11.84
C ILE A 28 -15.13 -3.33 10.94
N TYR A 29 -14.13 -4.12 11.35
CA TYR A 29 -13.70 -5.31 10.62
C TYR A 29 -14.43 -6.54 11.10
N ASP A 30 -15.03 -7.29 10.18
CA ASP A 30 -15.59 -8.62 10.38
C ASP A 30 -14.83 -9.62 9.50
N ARG A 31 -13.66 -10.04 9.97
CA ARG A 31 -12.74 -10.95 9.25
C ARG A 31 -12.52 -12.28 9.94
N ALA A 32 -12.96 -12.43 11.19
CA ALA A 32 -12.84 -13.68 11.91
C ALA A 32 -13.62 -14.80 11.22
N GLY A 33 -13.01 -15.98 11.04
CA GLY A 33 -13.62 -17.10 10.34
C GLY A 33 -13.82 -16.88 8.83
N SER A 34 -13.27 -15.82 8.25
CA SER A 34 -13.27 -15.64 6.79
C SER A 34 -12.29 -16.60 6.10
N SER A 35 -12.52 -16.88 4.82
CA SER A 35 -11.66 -17.77 4.03
C SER A 35 -10.19 -17.39 4.11
N ILE A 36 -9.86 -16.11 3.96
CA ILE A 36 -8.47 -15.62 4.08
C ILE A 36 -7.89 -15.80 5.49
N SER A 37 -8.70 -15.81 6.54
CA SER A 37 -8.23 -16.04 7.91
C SER A 37 -7.94 -17.50 8.21
N GLN A 38 -8.43 -18.41 7.38
CA GLN A 38 -8.33 -19.87 7.51
C GLN A 38 -7.32 -20.51 6.55
N VAL A 39 -6.68 -19.73 5.67
CA VAL A 39 -5.67 -20.23 4.74
C VAL A 39 -4.50 -20.89 5.46
N LYS A 40 -3.91 -21.88 4.84
CA LYS A 40 -2.80 -22.66 5.38
C LYS A 40 -1.64 -22.73 4.39
N PRO A 41 -0.43 -22.94 4.86
CA PRO A 41 0.70 -23.27 4.02
C PRO A 41 0.37 -24.43 3.08
N GLY A 42 0.72 -24.27 1.79
CA GLY A 42 0.46 -25.27 0.74
C GLY A 42 -0.91 -25.15 0.05
N ASP A 43 -1.79 -24.23 0.47
CA ASP A 43 -3.08 -24.00 -0.21
C ASP A 43 -2.91 -23.42 -1.63
N PHE A 44 -1.75 -22.78 -1.92
CA PHE A 44 -1.51 -22.10 -3.18
C PHE A 44 -0.33 -22.72 -3.94
N ASP A 45 -0.52 -22.91 -5.23
CA ASP A 45 0.55 -23.29 -6.17
C ASP A 45 1.27 -22.01 -6.64
N TRP A 46 2.25 -21.58 -5.85
CA TRP A 46 2.98 -20.33 -6.10
C TRP A 46 3.78 -20.36 -7.40
N GLU A 47 4.28 -21.52 -7.83
CA GLU A 47 5.02 -21.63 -9.09
C GLU A 47 4.09 -21.33 -10.27
N LYS A 48 2.90 -21.86 -10.24
CA LYS A 48 1.88 -21.57 -11.25
C LYS A 48 1.35 -20.13 -11.16
N ILE A 49 1.17 -19.59 -9.95
CA ILE A 49 0.68 -18.21 -9.74
C ILE A 49 1.68 -17.18 -10.29
N PHE A 50 2.97 -17.42 -10.11
CA PHE A 50 4.02 -16.49 -10.53
C PHE A 50 4.60 -16.80 -11.91
N GLU A 51 4.12 -17.80 -12.62
CA GLU A 51 4.52 -18.07 -14.00
C GLU A 51 4.22 -16.86 -14.89
N GLY A 52 5.27 -16.26 -15.47
CA GLY A 52 5.17 -15.04 -16.30
C GLY A 52 4.80 -13.76 -15.56
N ALA A 53 4.83 -13.74 -14.23
CA ALA A 53 4.58 -12.56 -13.45
C ALA A 53 5.83 -11.65 -13.37
N ASP A 54 5.67 -10.35 -13.64
CA ASP A 54 6.72 -9.35 -13.51
C ASP A 54 6.80 -8.74 -12.10
N TRP A 55 5.66 -8.75 -11.38
CA TRP A 55 5.53 -8.04 -10.10
C TRP A 55 4.55 -8.75 -9.16
N PHE A 56 4.95 -8.85 -7.90
CA PHE A 56 4.11 -9.29 -6.80
C PHE A 56 3.99 -8.18 -5.76
N HIS A 57 2.78 -7.80 -5.40
CA HIS A 57 2.50 -6.85 -4.32
C HIS A 57 1.76 -7.53 -3.18
N TRP A 58 2.21 -7.28 -1.94
CA TRP A 58 1.53 -7.73 -0.75
C TRP A 58 1.36 -6.61 0.27
N THR A 59 0.40 -6.77 1.16
CA THR A 59 0.09 -5.79 2.20
C THR A 59 0.26 -6.38 3.60
N GLY A 60 0.75 -5.58 4.55
CA GLY A 60 0.90 -5.95 5.96
C GLY A 60 -0.41 -6.29 6.68
N ILE A 61 -1.56 -6.06 6.02
CA ILE A 61 -2.86 -6.54 6.50
C ILE A 61 -2.93 -8.07 6.46
N THR A 62 -2.43 -8.70 5.40
CA THR A 62 -2.51 -10.15 5.23
C THR A 62 -1.88 -10.93 6.40
N PRO A 63 -0.60 -10.72 6.77
CA PRO A 63 0.00 -11.43 7.89
C PRO A 63 -0.59 -11.06 9.26
N ALA A 64 -1.29 -9.92 9.36
CA ALA A 64 -1.93 -9.50 10.60
C ALA A 64 -3.22 -10.27 10.93
N ILE A 65 -3.83 -10.93 9.93
CA ILE A 65 -5.15 -11.58 10.07
C ILE A 65 -5.08 -12.87 10.91
N SER A 66 -4.10 -13.74 10.63
CA SER A 66 -3.92 -15.02 11.30
C SER A 66 -2.51 -15.57 11.12
N GLN A 67 -2.13 -16.55 11.93
CA GLN A 67 -0.88 -17.27 11.78
C GLN A 67 -0.78 -17.96 10.40
N GLY A 68 -1.88 -18.57 9.93
CA GLY A 68 -1.95 -19.19 8.63
C GLY A 68 -1.69 -18.19 7.50
N ALA A 69 -2.38 -17.04 7.53
CA ALA A 69 -2.19 -15.98 6.54
C ALA A 69 -0.75 -15.41 6.56
N ALA A 70 -0.13 -15.28 7.74
CA ALA A 70 1.27 -14.88 7.84
C ALA A 70 2.22 -15.91 7.20
N SER A 71 1.98 -17.21 7.44
CA SER A 71 2.78 -18.29 6.87
C SER A 71 2.62 -18.37 5.34
N VAL A 72 1.41 -18.22 4.83
CA VAL A 72 1.10 -18.18 3.39
C VAL A 72 1.75 -16.96 2.73
N CYS A 73 1.72 -15.80 3.39
CA CYS A 73 2.42 -14.62 2.88
C CYS A 73 3.95 -14.86 2.79
N LEU A 74 4.53 -15.57 3.76
CA LEU A 74 5.95 -15.94 3.74
C LEU A 74 6.28 -16.91 2.60
N GLU A 75 5.42 -17.91 2.34
CA GLU A 75 5.56 -18.78 1.17
C GLU A 75 5.55 -17.97 -0.13
N ALA A 76 4.59 -17.04 -0.26
CA ALA A 76 4.45 -16.20 -1.43
C ALA A 76 5.70 -15.37 -1.72
N VAL A 77 6.22 -14.64 -0.72
CA VAL A 77 7.42 -13.80 -0.92
C VAL A 77 8.67 -14.62 -1.19
N LYS A 78 8.80 -15.83 -0.59
CA LYS A 78 9.90 -16.76 -0.88
C LYS A 78 9.83 -17.30 -2.30
N ALA A 79 8.64 -17.72 -2.75
CA ALA A 79 8.43 -18.22 -4.09
C ALA A 79 8.66 -17.14 -5.16
N ALA A 80 8.07 -15.95 -4.98
CA ALA A 80 8.27 -14.81 -5.87
C ALA A 80 9.76 -14.43 -5.96
N SER A 81 10.47 -14.39 -4.84
CA SER A 81 11.91 -14.10 -4.80
C SER A 81 12.73 -15.16 -5.53
N LYS A 82 12.42 -16.47 -5.34
CA LYS A 82 13.07 -17.60 -6.03
C LYS A 82 12.87 -17.52 -7.55
N MET A 83 11.69 -17.10 -7.99
CA MET A 83 11.36 -16.98 -9.41
C MET A 83 11.81 -15.65 -10.05
N GLY A 84 12.46 -14.76 -9.30
CA GLY A 84 12.94 -13.47 -9.80
C GLY A 84 11.85 -12.42 -10.02
N VAL A 85 10.65 -12.66 -9.49
CA VAL A 85 9.56 -11.70 -9.54
C VAL A 85 9.87 -10.52 -8.64
N ARG A 86 9.68 -9.29 -9.13
CA ARG A 86 9.86 -8.08 -8.33
C ARG A 86 8.79 -7.99 -7.24
N ILE A 87 9.18 -7.64 -6.02
CA ILE A 87 8.29 -7.67 -4.88
C ILE A 87 8.13 -6.26 -4.29
N SER A 88 6.91 -5.83 -4.07
CA SER A 88 6.61 -4.65 -3.24
C SER A 88 5.72 -5.01 -2.06
N CYS A 89 5.86 -4.24 -0.99
CA CYS A 89 4.97 -4.32 0.17
C CYS A 89 4.44 -2.94 0.54
N ASP A 90 3.19 -2.90 1.00
CA ASP A 90 2.65 -1.80 1.80
C ASP A 90 2.64 -2.26 3.26
N LEU A 91 3.37 -1.56 4.13
CA LEU A 91 3.46 -1.90 5.56
C LEU A 91 2.09 -1.89 6.23
N ASN A 92 1.25 -0.94 5.86
CA ASN A 92 -0.19 -0.86 6.15
C ASN A 92 -0.55 -1.33 7.58
N TYR A 93 0.18 -0.84 8.57
CA TYR A 93 0.03 -1.28 9.95
C TYR A 93 -1.36 -0.96 10.49
N ARG A 94 -1.99 -1.97 11.09
CA ARG A 94 -3.29 -1.85 11.76
C ARG A 94 -3.24 -2.57 13.10
N GLN A 95 -3.00 -1.83 14.18
CA GLN A 95 -2.87 -2.36 15.54
C GLN A 95 -3.98 -3.34 15.93
N ASN A 96 -5.22 -3.07 15.50
CA ASN A 96 -6.38 -3.86 15.86
C ASN A 96 -6.47 -5.22 15.15
N LEU A 97 -5.60 -5.53 14.17
CA LEU A 97 -5.60 -6.81 13.46
C LEU A 97 -4.64 -7.84 14.05
N TRP A 98 -3.56 -7.41 14.69
CA TRP A 98 -2.54 -8.28 15.30
C TRP A 98 -3.05 -8.90 16.61
N LYS A 99 -3.90 -9.96 16.52
CA LYS A 99 -4.58 -10.58 17.66
C LYS A 99 -4.37 -12.09 17.78
N TRP A 100 -3.49 -12.69 16.94
CA TRP A 100 -3.26 -14.13 16.92
C TRP A 100 -1.99 -14.59 17.66
N GLY A 101 -1.47 -13.75 18.56
CA GLY A 101 -0.39 -14.11 19.50
C GLY A 101 1.00 -13.62 19.10
N LYS A 102 1.17 -12.97 17.93
CA LYS A 102 2.41 -12.29 17.55
C LYS A 102 2.16 -10.83 17.21
N SER A 103 3.17 -10.00 17.43
CA SER A 103 3.20 -8.59 17.04
C SER A 103 3.69 -8.41 15.61
N ALA A 104 3.42 -7.24 15.02
CA ALA A 104 3.98 -6.87 13.71
C ALA A 104 5.51 -6.91 13.72
N GLY A 105 6.16 -6.40 14.78
CA GLY A 105 7.61 -6.40 14.90
C GLY A 105 8.27 -7.77 14.92
N GLU A 106 7.54 -8.85 15.29
CA GLU A 106 8.05 -10.22 15.25
C GLU A 106 7.89 -10.89 13.87
N VAL A 107 6.94 -10.43 13.05
CA VAL A 107 6.56 -11.11 11.80
C VAL A 107 7.01 -10.34 10.57
N MET A 108 6.78 -9.03 10.55
CA MET A 108 7.02 -8.19 9.37
C MET A 108 8.47 -8.15 8.91
N PRO A 109 9.50 -8.14 9.80
CA PRO A 109 10.89 -8.04 9.33
C PRO A 109 11.29 -9.16 8.38
N GLU A 110 10.89 -10.41 8.63
CA GLU A 110 11.19 -11.53 7.73
C GLU A 110 10.48 -11.33 6.38
N LEU A 111 9.22 -10.96 6.37
CA LEU A 111 8.43 -10.75 5.14
C LEU A 111 8.98 -9.59 4.30
N VAL A 112 9.25 -8.46 4.94
CA VAL A 112 9.73 -7.24 4.27
C VAL A 112 11.12 -7.43 3.68
N SER A 113 11.96 -8.30 4.27
CA SER A 113 13.31 -8.59 3.77
C SER A 113 13.34 -9.12 2.31
N TYR A 114 12.23 -9.61 1.81
CA TYR A 114 12.08 -10.07 0.42
C TYR A 114 11.64 -8.96 -0.55
N SER A 115 11.33 -7.77 -0.07
CA SER A 115 10.74 -6.70 -0.90
C SER A 115 11.80 -5.84 -1.58
N ASP A 116 11.59 -5.53 -2.86
CA ASP A 116 12.38 -4.57 -3.65
C ASP A 116 11.90 -3.14 -3.46
N VAL A 117 10.59 -2.95 -3.16
CA VAL A 117 9.95 -1.66 -2.90
C VAL A 117 9.14 -1.74 -1.62
N ILE A 118 9.39 -0.84 -0.68
CA ILE A 118 8.65 -0.74 0.57
C ILE A 118 7.82 0.55 0.53
N ILE A 119 6.52 0.42 0.80
CA ILE A 119 5.57 1.52 0.88
C ILE A 119 5.05 1.58 2.32
N GLY A 120 4.92 2.77 2.86
CA GLY A 120 4.32 3.00 4.17
C GLY A 120 3.91 4.46 4.33
N ASN A 121 3.35 4.77 5.49
CA ASN A 121 3.15 6.14 5.92
C ASN A 121 4.19 6.53 6.99
N GLU A 122 4.19 7.80 7.41
CA GLU A 122 5.15 8.35 8.38
C GLU A 122 5.18 7.63 9.74
N GLU A 123 4.11 6.87 10.11
CA GLU A 123 4.03 6.18 11.39
C GLU A 123 4.36 4.67 11.28
N ASP A 124 4.26 4.09 10.08
CA ASP A 124 4.38 2.64 9.91
C ASP A 124 5.76 2.12 10.30
N ALA A 125 6.83 2.83 9.91
CA ALA A 125 8.19 2.42 10.23
C ALA A 125 8.47 2.45 11.75
N GLU A 126 7.95 3.45 12.46
CA GLU A 126 8.06 3.51 13.92
C GLU A 126 7.29 2.37 14.58
N LYS A 127 6.04 2.17 14.18
CA LYS A 127 5.14 1.19 14.82
C LYS A 127 5.51 -0.26 14.53
N VAL A 128 6.04 -0.54 13.33
CA VAL A 128 6.40 -1.91 12.93
C VAL A 128 7.83 -2.25 13.34
N PHE A 129 8.78 -1.33 13.16
CA PHE A 129 10.22 -1.62 13.34
C PHE A 129 10.88 -0.82 14.47
N GLY A 130 10.15 0.11 15.11
CA GLY A 130 10.70 1.00 16.14
C GLY A 130 11.65 2.07 15.58
N ILE A 131 11.61 2.32 14.27
CA ILE A 131 12.46 3.32 13.61
C ILE A 131 11.89 4.70 13.88
N LYS A 132 12.68 5.52 14.62
CA LYS A 132 12.38 6.94 14.82
C LYS A 132 13.32 7.75 13.94
N GLY A 133 12.81 8.24 12.84
CA GLY A 133 13.58 9.06 11.90
C GLY A 133 13.49 10.56 12.23
N GLU A 134 14.57 11.30 11.98
CA GLU A 134 14.56 12.77 11.92
C GLU A 134 14.24 13.22 10.48
N GLY A 135 13.11 12.73 9.92
CA GLY A 135 12.65 13.02 8.57
C GLY A 135 12.71 11.82 7.62
N CYS A 136 11.99 11.94 6.52
CA CYS A 136 11.76 10.83 5.58
C CYS A 136 13.04 10.27 4.92
N GLU A 137 14.07 11.09 4.70
CA GLU A 137 15.35 10.60 4.13
C GLU A 137 16.09 9.72 5.12
N ALA A 138 16.18 10.13 6.40
CA ALA A 138 16.82 9.35 7.46
C ALA A 138 16.06 8.03 7.72
N GLU A 139 14.73 8.07 7.66
CA GLU A 139 13.87 6.89 7.76
C GLU A 139 14.09 5.95 6.57
N GLY A 140 14.08 6.46 5.35
CA GLY A 140 14.35 5.69 4.14
C GLY A 140 15.72 5.02 4.15
N LEU A 141 16.75 5.74 4.57
CA LEU A 141 18.12 5.21 4.72
C LEU A 141 18.17 4.10 5.78
N THR A 142 17.48 4.27 6.91
CA THR A 142 17.43 3.29 7.99
C THR A 142 16.72 2.03 7.55
N LEU A 143 15.57 2.15 6.86
CA LEU A 143 14.85 1.04 6.26
C LEU A 143 15.69 0.27 5.24
N MET A 144 16.42 0.95 4.36
CA MET A 144 17.32 0.28 3.40
C MET A 144 18.49 -0.45 4.06
N ARG A 145 19.02 0.09 5.17
CA ARG A 145 20.06 -0.60 5.95
C ARG A 145 19.51 -1.86 6.63
N MET A 146 18.27 -1.80 7.12
CA MET A 146 17.59 -2.96 7.73
C MET A 146 17.20 -4.00 6.67
N PHE A 147 16.79 -3.55 5.47
CA PHE A 147 16.34 -4.38 4.37
C PHE A 147 17.17 -4.15 3.10
N PRO A 148 18.38 -4.76 3.00
CA PRO A 148 19.33 -4.48 1.91
C PRO A 148 18.82 -4.86 0.51
N LYS A 149 17.77 -5.66 0.39
CA LYS A 149 17.15 -5.98 -0.89
C LYS A 149 16.30 -4.81 -1.41
N ALA A 150 15.80 -3.95 -0.53
CA ALA A 150 14.98 -2.82 -0.91
C ALA A 150 15.77 -1.81 -1.75
N LYS A 151 15.22 -1.46 -2.89
CA LYS A 151 15.78 -0.47 -3.84
C LYS A 151 15.05 0.86 -3.77
N LYS A 152 13.82 0.86 -3.25
CA LYS A 152 12.98 2.05 -3.14
C LYS A 152 12.16 2.00 -1.86
N ILE A 153 12.12 3.14 -1.16
CA ILE A 153 11.25 3.35 0.00
C ILE A 153 10.33 4.52 -0.34
N ALA A 154 9.04 4.28 -0.36
CA ALA A 154 8.02 5.31 -0.58
C ALA A 154 7.25 5.59 0.70
N ILE A 155 7.19 6.83 1.12
CA ILE A 155 6.52 7.27 2.34
C ILE A 155 5.43 8.26 1.96
N THR A 156 4.18 7.89 2.21
CA THR A 156 3.03 8.78 2.02
C THR A 156 2.91 9.73 3.19
N GLN A 157 2.62 10.99 2.89
CA GLN A 157 2.48 12.06 3.86
C GLN A 157 1.07 12.63 3.80
N ARG A 158 0.39 12.60 4.94
CA ARG A 158 -0.97 13.10 5.04
C ARG A 158 -1.13 14.04 6.23
N GLU A 159 -1.43 15.29 5.94
CA GLU A 159 -1.88 16.23 6.94
C GLU A 159 -3.40 16.32 6.89
N SER A 160 -4.08 15.80 7.92
CA SER A 160 -5.54 15.82 8.00
C SER A 160 -6.00 17.08 8.71
N LEU A 161 -6.57 18.02 7.96
CA LEU A 161 -7.14 19.26 8.52
C LEU A 161 -8.52 19.00 9.14
N ASN A 162 -9.32 18.15 8.49
CA ASN A 162 -10.58 17.65 9.03
C ASN A 162 -10.98 16.35 8.27
N ALA A 163 -12.22 15.86 8.48
CA ALA A 163 -12.68 14.63 7.84
C ALA A 163 -12.79 14.72 6.31
N ASP A 164 -12.97 15.90 5.76
CA ASP A 164 -13.22 16.12 4.34
C ASP A 164 -12.08 16.88 3.65
N HIS A 165 -11.00 17.22 4.39
CA HIS A 165 -9.91 18.04 3.89
C HIS A 165 -8.54 17.49 4.32
N ASN A 166 -7.72 17.09 3.37
CA ASN A 166 -6.36 16.63 3.58
C ASN A 166 -5.37 17.36 2.66
N LEU A 167 -4.16 17.59 3.16
CA LEU A 167 -3.00 17.79 2.30
C LEU A 167 -2.34 16.44 2.07
N TRP A 168 -2.03 16.12 0.81
CA TRP A 168 -1.54 14.83 0.40
C TRP A 168 -0.30 14.93 -0.46
N SER A 169 0.76 14.25 -0.07
CA SER A 169 2.02 14.17 -0.78
C SER A 169 2.72 12.85 -0.46
N ALA A 170 3.85 12.60 -1.09
CA ALA A 170 4.71 11.49 -0.76
C ALA A 170 6.17 11.81 -1.09
N VAL A 171 7.06 11.01 -0.53
CA VAL A 171 8.47 11.00 -0.89
C VAL A 171 8.89 9.60 -1.32
N LEU A 172 9.94 9.52 -2.15
CA LEU A 172 10.54 8.26 -2.56
C LEU A 172 12.05 8.39 -2.41
N TYR A 173 12.66 7.47 -1.67
CA TYR A 173 14.09 7.34 -1.50
C TYR A 173 14.60 6.13 -2.29
N ASP A 174 15.60 6.33 -3.18
CA ASP A 174 16.14 5.30 -4.06
C ASP A 174 17.48 4.71 -3.57
N GLY A 175 17.89 5.07 -2.34
CA GLY A 175 19.19 4.69 -1.76
C GLY A 175 20.28 5.74 -1.93
N SER A 176 20.09 6.73 -2.79
CA SER A 176 21.04 7.81 -3.04
C SER A 176 20.37 9.19 -3.04
N ARG A 177 19.12 9.27 -3.44
CA ARG A 177 18.36 10.51 -3.65
C ARG A 177 16.97 10.42 -3.08
N LEU A 178 16.50 11.51 -2.47
CA LEU A 178 15.13 11.71 -2.05
C LEU A 178 14.36 12.50 -3.12
N PHE A 179 13.32 11.89 -3.67
CA PHE A 179 12.34 12.55 -4.53
C PHE A 179 11.16 12.99 -3.67
N VAL A 180 10.64 14.18 -3.93
CA VAL A 180 9.50 14.77 -3.22
C VAL A 180 8.43 15.10 -4.25
N SER A 181 7.22 14.61 -4.04
CA SER A 181 6.10 14.90 -4.92
C SER A 181 5.53 16.29 -4.70
N ARG A 182 4.68 16.72 -5.61
CA ARG A 182 3.78 17.82 -5.38
C ARG A 182 2.87 17.53 -4.18
N LYS A 183 2.51 18.57 -3.43
CA LYS A 183 1.50 18.49 -2.37
C LYS A 183 0.14 18.90 -2.96
N TYR A 184 -0.82 17.98 -2.90
CA TYR A 184 -2.20 18.19 -3.31
C TYR A 184 -3.04 18.63 -2.13
N ASP A 185 -3.81 19.69 -2.31
CA ASP A 185 -4.83 20.15 -1.39
C ASP A 185 -6.17 19.54 -1.79
N ILE A 186 -6.62 18.52 -1.02
CA ILE A 186 -7.82 17.75 -1.33
C ILE A 186 -8.93 18.20 -0.41
N THR A 187 -9.78 19.07 -0.90
CA THR A 187 -11.01 19.51 -0.26
C THR A 187 -12.19 18.64 -0.68
N ASP A 188 -13.25 18.63 0.08
CA ASP A 188 -14.51 17.93 -0.25
C ASP A 188 -14.33 16.45 -0.58
N ILE A 189 -13.58 15.73 0.25
CA ILE A 189 -13.27 14.30 0.06
C ILE A 189 -14.56 13.49 -0.02
N VAL A 190 -14.77 12.81 -1.16
CA VAL A 190 -15.91 11.90 -1.37
C VAL A 190 -15.69 10.61 -0.60
N ASP A 191 -14.52 9.97 -0.73
CA ASP A 191 -14.17 8.78 0.02
C ASP A 191 -12.65 8.62 0.16
N ARG A 192 -12.19 8.24 1.37
CA ARG A 192 -10.77 8.02 1.67
C ARG A 192 -10.31 6.59 1.46
N VAL A 193 -11.26 5.65 1.47
CA VAL A 193 -10.96 4.22 1.37
C VAL A 193 -10.30 3.93 0.03
N GLY A 194 -9.26 3.10 0.03
CA GLY A 194 -8.51 2.78 -1.18
C GLY A 194 -7.50 3.86 -1.64
N GLY A 195 -7.34 4.98 -0.91
CA GLY A 195 -6.34 6.00 -1.27
C GLY A 195 -4.90 5.47 -1.21
N GLY A 196 -4.55 4.70 -0.16
CA GLY A 196 -3.25 4.03 -0.05
C GLY A 196 -3.04 2.97 -1.13
N ASP A 197 -4.05 2.13 -1.38
CA ASP A 197 -4.00 1.10 -2.42
C ASP A 197 -3.84 1.73 -3.81
N SER A 198 -4.52 2.87 -4.06
CA SER A 198 -4.38 3.64 -5.29
C SER A 198 -2.97 4.24 -5.44
N PHE A 199 -2.36 4.71 -4.36
CA PHE A 199 -0.96 5.16 -4.36
C PHE A 199 -0.03 4.00 -4.70
N ALA A 200 -0.17 2.84 -4.04
CA ALA A 200 0.66 1.67 -4.28
C ALA A 200 0.55 1.19 -5.74
N ALA A 201 -0.67 1.07 -6.26
CA ALA A 201 -0.92 0.70 -7.65
C ALA A 201 -0.34 1.72 -8.64
N GLY A 202 -0.51 3.03 -8.36
CA GLY A 202 0.06 4.11 -9.16
C GLY A 202 1.59 4.10 -9.15
N LEU A 203 2.22 3.82 -8.02
CA LEU A 203 3.68 3.72 -7.91
C LEU A 203 4.23 2.54 -8.71
N ILE A 204 3.60 1.37 -8.60
CA ILE A 204 3.96 0.18 -9.37
C ILE A 204 3.83 0.48 -10.87
N TYR A 205 2.72 1.06 -11.30
CA TYR A 205 2.50 1.46 -12.68
C TYR A 205 3.59 2.44 -13.15
N GLY A 206 3.88 3.47 -12.36
CA GLY A 206 4.87 4.48 -12.69
C GLY A 206 6.28 3.90 -12.83
N ILE A 207 6.71 3.02 -11.92
CA ILE A 207 8.01 2.35 -11.98
C ILE A 207 8.13 1.45 -13.22
N LEU A 208 7.03 0.82 -13.64
CA LEU A 208 7.02 -0.06 -14.81
C LEU A 208 7.02 0.72 -16.14
N ASN A 209 6.46 1.94 -16.18
CA ASN A 209 6.18 2.61 -17.45
C ASN A 209 6.99 3.89 -17.70
N TYR A 210 7.46 4.61 -16.66
CA TYR A 210 8.10 5.91 -16.89
C TYR A 210 9.62 5.89 -16.89
N GLY A 211 10.28 4.90 -16.27
CA GLY A 211 11.75 4.84 -16.19
C GLY A 211 12.40 5.99 -15.39
N ASP A 212 11.60 6.84 -14.73
CA ASP A 212 12.02 7.96 -13.89
C ASP A 212 11.24 7.95 -12.58
N ASP A 213 11.97 7.98 -11.46
CA ASP A 213 11.39 7.84 -10.12
C ASP A 213 10.56 9.07 -9.71
N ALA A 214 10.92 10.26 -10.17
CA ALA A 214 10.14 11.46 -9.92
C ALA A 214 8.77 11.38 -10.62
N ALA A 215 8.75 10.96 -11.87
CA ALA A 215 7.50 10.77 -12.63
C ALA A 215 6.64 9.65 -12.03
N ALA A 216 7.26 8.54 -11.61
CA ALA A 216 6.55 7.44 -10.96
C ALA A 216 5.90 7.87 -9.63
N LEU A 217 6.61 8.65 -8.82
CA LEU A 217 6.10 9.20 -7.57
C LEU A 217 4.93 10.17 -7.81
N GLU A 218 5.08 11.11 -8.76
CA GLU A 218 4.02 12.06 -9.11
C GLU A 218 2.75 11.35 -9.61
N PHE A 219 2.91 10.32 -10.45
CA PHE A 219 1.78 9.52 -10.90
C PHE A 219 1.05 8.84 -9.74
N ALA A 220 1.79 8.26 -8.79
CA ALA A 220 1.24 7.60 -7.62
C ALA A 220 0.41 8.56 -6.74
N VAL A 221 0.96 9.74 -6.47
CA VAL A 221 0.30 10.76 -5.64
C VAL A 221 -0.92 11.33 -6.34
N ALA A 222 -0.84 11.60 -7.66
CA ALA A 222 -1.96 12.07 -8.46
C ALA A 222 -3.10 11.03 -8.56
N ALA A 223 -2.77 9.75 -8.78
CA ALA A 223 -3.75 8.66 -8.79
C ALA A 223 -4.48 8.53 -7.45
N SER A 224 -3.74 8.62 -6.34
CA SER A 224 -4.31 8.62 -5.01
C SER A 224 -5.17 9.86 -4.74
N CYS A 225 -4.72 11.05 -5.17
CA CYS A 225 -5.49 12.28 -5.07
C CYS A 225 -6.87 12.12 -5.75
N LEU A 226 -6.90 11.65 -7.00
CA LEU A 226 -8.13 11.42 -7.74
C LEU A 226 -9.03 10.37 -7.09
N LYS A 227 -8.46 9.33 -6.43
CA LYS A 227 -9.25 8.34 -5.69
C LYS A 227 -10.11 8.98 -4.61
N HIS A 228 -9.65 10.03 -3.96
CA HIS A 228 -10.43 10.73 -2.93
C HIS A 228 -11.71 11.39 -3.46
N THR A 229 -11.85 11.52 -4.78
CA THR A 229 -13.04 12.06 -5.46
C THR A 229 -14.05 10.98 -5.88
N ILE A 230 -13.76 9.70 -5.61
CA ILE A 230 -14.53 8.55 -6.07
C ILE A 230 -15.03 7.75 -4.86
N GLU A 231 -16.33 7.43 -4.86
CA GLU A 231 -16.93 6.61 -3.82
C GLU A 231 -16.53 5.13 -3.93
N GLY A 232 -16.37 4.47 -2.78
CA GLY A 232 -15.98 3.06 -2.66
C GLY A 232 -14.47 2.85 -2.75
N ASP A 233 -14.02 1.61 -2.66
CA ASP A 233 -12.61 1.22 -2.53
C ASP A 233 -11.82 1.35 -3.84
N PHE A 234 -12.50 1.09 -4.97
CA PHE A 234 -11.83 0.99 -6.27
C PHE A 234 -11.54 2.36 -6.87
N ASN A 235 -10.30 2.56 -7.27
CA ASN A 235 -9.97 3.67 -8.15
C ASN A 235 -10.45 3.36 -9.58
N ARG A 236 -11.20 4.30 -10.17
CA ARG A 236 -11.79 4.16 -11.51
C ARG A 236 -11.19 5.15 -12.51
N VAL A 237 -10.11 5.83 -12.13
CA VAL A 237 -9.46 6.79 -13.01
C VAL A 237 -8.66 6.08 -14.09
N THR A 238 -8.58 6.74 -15.25
CA THR A 238 -7.71 6.33 -16.36
C THR A 238 -6.31 6.94 -16.20
N VAL A 239 -5.33 6.32 -16.84
CA VAL A 239 -3.95 6.87 -16.93
C VAL A 239 -3.96 8.32 -17.43
N ARG A 240 -4.77 8.62 -18.45
CA ARG A 240 -4.89 9.96 -19.03
C ARG A 240 -5.38 11.01 -18.01
N GLU A 241 -6.32 10.66 -17.15
CA GLU A 241 -6.81 11.56 -16.09
C GLU A 241 -5.71 11.84 -15.06
N VAL A 242 -4.97 10.81 -14.67
CA VAL A 242 -3.84 10.97 -13.75
C VAL A 242 -2.74 11.85 -14.35
N GLU A 243 -2.34 11.59 -15.59
CA GLU A 243 -1.34 12.39 -16.32
C GLU A 243 -1.79 13.84 -16.51
N SER A 244 -3.08 14.06 -16.77
CA SER A 244 -3.65 15.40 -16.85
C SER A 244 -3.51 16.18 -15.54
N LEU A 245 -3.77 15.53 -14.41
CA LEU A 245 -3.58 16.13 -13.08
C LEU A 245 -2.09 16.39 -12.79
N MET A 246 -1.20 15.46 -13.13
CA MET A 246 0.25 15.66 -13.02
C MET A 246 0.72 16.86 -13.83
N GLY A 247 0.17 17.08 -15.02
CA GLY A 247 0.44 18.23 -15.90
C GLY A 247 -0.12 19.56 -15.37
N GLY A 248 -0.80 19.56 -14.21
CA GLY A 248 -1.34 20.78 -13.58
C GLY A 248 -2.77 21.12 -13.99
N ASN A 249 -3.47 20.26 -14.72
CA ASN A 249 -4.87 20.48 -15.09
C ASN A 249 -5.81 20.04 -13.96
N ALA A 250 -5.90 20.87 -12.93
CA ALA A 250 -6.77 20.66 -11.77
C ALA A 250 -8.08 21.46 -11.83
N THR A 251 -8.50 21.90 -13.02
CA THR A 251 -9.61 22.87 -13.16
C THR A 251 -11.00 22.26 -12.99
N GLY A 252 -11.13 20.92 -12.98
CA GLY A 252 -12.43 20.24 -12.89
C GLY A 252 -13.39 20.55 -14.05
N ARG A 253 -12.91 21.15 -15.16
CA ARG A 253 -13.76 21.48 -16.33
C ARG A 253 -14.15 20.22 -17.07
N ILE A 254 -15.36 20.26 -17.66
CA ILE A 254 -15.87 19.16 -18.49
C ILE A 254 -14.88 18.90 -19.65
N SER A 255 -14.33 17.68 -19.67
CA SER A 255 -13.58 17.17 -20.82
C SER A 255 -14.56 16.79 -21.93
N ARG A 256 -14.40 17.34 -23.14
CA ARG A 256 -15.22 17.05 -24.33
C ARG A 256 -14.39 16.33 -25.37
#